data_2c7e2acfeeb4608745bf3347422839ac
#
_entry.id   2c7e2acfeeb4608745bf3347422839ac
#
_cell.length_a   1.000
_cell.length_b   1.000
_cell.length_c   1.000
_cell.angle_alpha   90.00
_cell.angle_beta   90.00
_cell.angle_gamma   90.00
#
_symmetry.space_group_name_H-M   'P 1'
#
loop_
_entity.id
_entity.type
_entity.pdbx_description
1 polymer ?
#
loop_
_entity_poly.entity_id
_entity_poly.type
_entity_poly.pdbx_seq_one_letter_code
_entity_poly.pdbx_strand_id
1 'polypeptide(L)'
;MSDRNTVGIKRLVKLSIITQFYPPDFAATGQLIEELVAHLGRQGMQIQVFTGQPGYAFRKEAAQPVEQSDKVLIRRSRSSQIWPHRIRGKAVSGLLFCLRSGLHLLKNSARGDILLLTTAPPYLAILGYLAKLCFDIPYVCLVYDLYPDIAVQLKVVAPHHWLVRCWDLLNQCIWKQAQEIIVLSPTMKQRIAAKCPQVANRIAVIHSWADPNWIVPLAKQDNWFANQHNLVATFNVLYSGNLGRCHDLETVLEAAQQLQNEPIRFVFIGDGAKRQACIDQVNHLGLTNCLFLPYQEKQFLPYSLTACDLSIVSMSPGMEGLVAPSKLYGVLAAERPVAVICEPHSYLRQILVEARCGQAFENGAGVRLAEFIHTLAKDPQLAQRLGKAGRRYLKAHFTPEIIAQQYWQVLSRDTAFPSPQPTPSTGLPGAIAYYLSFMSAAKAPILPELEALASLPIGQLVVFIREQQRVIQQLAQGQFEFPSLAVALGGP
;
A
#
# COMPACT_ATOMS: atom_id res chain seq x y z
N MET A 1 36.78 45.19 11.32
CA MET A 1 36.40 44.22 10.23
C MET A 1 36.38 42.86 10.88
N SER A 2 35.23 42.39 11.22
CA SER A 2 35.01 41.07 11.83
C SER A 2 33.90 40.40 11.06
N ASP A 3 34.31 39.54 10.10
CA ASP A 3 33.40 38.65 9.38
C ASP A 3 32.88 37.59 10.33
N ARG A 4 31.65 37.73 10.76
CA ARG A 4 30.91 36.66 11.39
C ARG A 4 30.34 35.76 10.29
N ASN A 5 31.09 34.74 9.95
CA ASN A 5 30.57 33.57 9.25
C ASN A 5 29.54 32.88 10.16
N THR A 6 28.28 33.26 10.07
CA THR A 6 27.17 32.49 10.60
C THR A 6 26.97 31.28 9.69
N VAL A 7 27.70 30.21 10.00
CA VAL A 7 27.36 28.87 9.53
C VAL A 7 25.97 28.56 10.08
N GLY A 8 24.95 28.72 9.25
CA GLY A 8 23.59 28.36 9.59
C GLY A 8 23.56 26.87 9.93
N ILE A 9 23.35 26.55 11.21
CA ILE A 9 23.12 25.17 11.65
C ILE A 9 21.85 24.72 10.92
N LYS A 10 22.02 23.87 9.88
CA LYS A 10 20.90 23.22 9.21
C LYS A 10 20.13 22.43 10.26
N ARG A 11 18.97 22.93 10.67
CA ARG A 11 18.09 22.23 11.61
C ARG A 11 17.78 20.85 11.03
N LEU A 12 18.13 19.80 11.77
CA LEU A 12 17.84 18.42 11.37
C LEU A 12 16.32 18.23 11.39
N VAL A 13 15.75 17.87 10.24
CA VAL A 13 14.32 17.57 10.12
C VAL A 13 14.03 16.28 10.87
N LYS A 14 13.08 16.34 11.79
CA LYS A 14 12.59 15.17 12.53
C LYS A 14 11.32 14.65 11.87
N LEU A 15 11.41 13.48 11.23
CA LEU A 15 10.30 12.81 10.57
C LEU A 15 9.67 11.78 11.50
N SER A 16 8.35 11.81 11.68
CA SER A 16 7.59 10.75 12.34
C SER A 16 6.78 9.98 11.31
N ILE A 17 7.03 8.68 11.17
CA ILE A 17 6.32 7.78 10.25
C ILE A 17 5.35 6.92 11.05
N ILE A 18 4.09 6.84 10.62
CA ILE A 18 3.10 5.93 11.17
C ILE A 18 2.66 4.98 10.06
N THR A 19 2.92 3.70 10.27
CA THR A 19 2.57 2.62 9.34
C THR A 19 2.26 1.35 10.09
N GLN A 20 1.26 0.58 9.64
CA GLN A 20 0.89 -0.66 10.33
C GLN A 20 1.95 -1.76 10.13
N PHE A 21 2.60 -1.80 8.97
CA PHE A 21 3.55 -2.83 8.59
C PHE A 21 4.97 -2.29 8.54
N TYR A 22 5.89 -3.02 9.17
CA TYR A 22 7.33 -2.76 9.16
C TYR A 22 8.08 -4.07 9.46
N PRO A 23 9.25 -4.31 8.90
CA PRO A 23 10.00 -5.54 9.17
C PRO A 23 10.19 -5.83 10.67
N PRO A 24 10.13 -7.11 11.06
CA PRO A 24 10.23 -8.33 10.23
C PRO A 24 8.90 -8.78 9.58
N ASP A 25 7.92 -7.89 9.38
CA ASP A 25 6.71 -8.20 8.62
C ASP A 25 7.01 -8.28 7.11
N PHE A 26 6.33 -9.19 6.40
CA PHE A 26 6.58 -9.46 4.98
C PHE A 26 5.75 -8.58 4.03
N ALA A 27 4.96 -7.65 4.54
CA ALA A 27 4.21 -6.74 3.69
C ALA A 27 5.17 -5.88 2.84
N ALA A 28 4.95 -5.84 1.52
CA ALA A 28 5.78 -5.07 0.60
C ALA A 28 5.89 -3.58 1.00
N THR A 29 4.79 -2.98 1.47
CA THR A 29 4.78 -1.62 1.99
C THR A 29 5.73 -1.42 3.16
N GLY A 30 5.79 -2.39 4.09
CA GLY A 30 6.70 -2.34 5.24
C GLY A 30 8.17 -2.40 4.81
N GLN A 31 8.50 -3.27 3.87
CA GLN A 31 9.86 -3.41 3.33
C GLN A 31 10.33 -2.14 2.60
N LEU A 32 9.45 -1.53 1.82
CA LEU A 32 9.75 -0.27 1.14
C LEU A 32 9.95 0.87 2.16
N ILE A 33 9.14 0.96 3.21
CA ILE A 33 9.32 1.97 4.27
C ILE A 33 10.64 1.76 5.01
N GLU A 34 11.05 0.52 5.30
CA GLU A 34 12.35 0.23 5.92
C GLU A 34 13.52 0.76 5.07
N GLU A 35 13.52 0.44 3.79
CA GLU A 35 14.55 0.91 2.85
C GLU A 35 14.56 2.44 2.76
N LEU A 36 13.38 3.07 2.65
CA LEU A 36 13.24 4.52 2.64
C LEU A 36 13.82 5.15 3.92
N VAL A 37 13.47 4.61 5.09
CA VAL A 37 13.95 5.07 6.40
C VAL A 37 15.47 4.99 6.48
N ALA A 38 16.06 3.89 6.01
CA ALA A 38 17.51 3.71 6.00
C ALA A 38 18.21 4.76 5.09
N HIS A 39 17.65 5.07 3.92
CA HIS A 39 18.20 6.07 3.01
C HIS A 39 18.03 7.50 3.52
N LEU A 40 16.85 7.86 4.03
CA LEU A 40 16.60 9.20 4.61
C LEU A 40 17.45 9.44 5.87
N GLY A 41 17.63 8.42 6.70
CA GLY A 41 18.52 8.48 7.86
C GLY A 41 19.98 8.75 7.47
N ARG A 42 20.50 8.08 6.44
CA ARG A 42 21.82 8.34 5.87
C ARG A 42 21.96 9.75 5.30
N GLN A 43 20.89 10.31 4.74
CA GLN A 43 20.85 11.70 4.26
C GLN A 43 20.77 12.73 5.38
N GLY A 44 20.57 12.33 6.64
CA GLY A 44 20.63 13.22 7.80
C GLY A 44 19.30 13.47 8.50
N MET A 45 18.18 12.88 8.11
CA MET A 45 16.92 12.98 8.86
C MET A 45 16.99 12.19 10.17
N GLN A 46 16.41 12.74 11.23
CA GLN A 46 16.06 11.98 12.43
C GLN A 46 14.68 11.35 12.23
N ILE A 47 14.58 10.05 12.34
CA ILE A 47 13.34 9.33 11.97
C ILE A 47 12.81 8.55 13.17
N GLN A 48 11.52 8.70 13.43
CA GLN A 48 10.78 7.86 14.36
C GLN A 48 9.72 7.09 13.59
N VAL A 49 9.72 5.77 13.74
CA VAL A 49 8.71 4.90 13.15
C VAL A 49 7.84 4.32 14.25
N PHE A 50 6.52 4.54 14.15
CA PHE A 50 5.54 3.84 14.98
C PHE A 50 4.80 2.81 14.11
N THR A 51 4.86 1.53 14.52
CA THR A 51 4.36 0.42 13.73
C THR A 51 3.66 -0.65 14.56
N GLY A 52 3.04 -1.63 13.90
CA GLY A 52 2.47 -2.82 14.52
C GLY A 52 3.50 -3.89 14.85
N GLN A 53 3.05 -4.96 15.52
CA GLN A 53 3.80 -6.21 15.59
C GLN A 53 3.62 -7.02 14.30
N PRO A 54 4.61 -7.84 13.91
CA PRO A 54 4.53 -8.68 12.70
C PRO A 54 3.32 -9.60 12.70
N GLY A 55 2.74 -9.85 11.53
CA GLY A 55 1.58 -10.74 11.44
C GLY A 55 0.90 -10.83 10.08
N TYR A 56 1.52 -10.32 9.00
CA TYR A 56 0.90 -10.31 7.68
C TYR A 56 0.93 -11.68 6.98
N ALA A 57 2.09 -12.30 6.83
CA ALA A 57 2.25 -13.53 6.03
C ALA A 57 2.71 -14.75 6.82
N PHE A 58 3.51 -14.56 7.86
CA PHE A 58 4.04 -15.64 8.68
C PHE A 58 3.83 -15.33 10.15
N ARG A 59 3.52 -16.38 10.94
CA ARG A 59 3.54 -16.27 12.40
C ARG A 59 5.01 -16.27 12.85
N LYS A 60 5.59 -15.08 12.98
CA LYS A 60 6.90 -14.90 13.60
C LYS A 60 6.74 -14.53 15.07
N GLU A 61 7.79 -14.80 15.83
CA GLU A 61 7.92 -14.30 17.20
C GLU A 61 7.75 -12.79 17.25
N ALA A 62 7.27 -12.27 18.38
CA ALA A 62 7.09 -10.84 18.55
C ALA A 62 8.43 -10.12 18.38
N ALA A 63 8.46 -9.09 17.55
CA ALA A 63 9.63 -8.25 17.41
C ALA A 63 9.83 -7.37 18.66
N GLN A 64 11.05 -6.88 18.87
CA GLN A 64 11.36 -6.02 20.01
C GLN A 64 10.44 -4.77 20.03
N PRO A 65 9.92 -4.38 21.20
CA PRO A 65 8.99 -3.25 21.29
C PRO A 65 9.63 -1.92 20.95
N VAL A 66 10.95 -1.79 21.12
CA VAL A 66 11.74 -0.60 20.77
C VAL A 66 13.05 -1.06 20.16
N GLU A 67 13.36 -0.53 18.99
CA GLU A 67 14.64 -0.71 18.30
C GLU A 67 15.22 0.68 18.01
N GLN A 68 16.50 0.87 18.27
CA GLN A 68 17.17 2.13 18.02
C GLN A 68 18.47 1.89 17.27
N SER A 69 18.64 2.60 16.20
CA SER A 69 19.85 2.66 15.40
C SER A 69 20.15 4.14 15.18
N ASP A 70 21.40 4.57 15.21
CA ASP A 70 21.92 5.92 15.03
C ASP A 70 20.85 7.06 14.97
N LYS A 71 20.18 7.21 13.82
CA LYS A 71 19.16 8.27 13.57
C LYS A 71 17.72 7.75 13.49
N VAL A 72 17.52 6.45 13.68
CA VAL A 72 16.22 5.79 13.50
C VAL A 72 15.77 5.17 14.81
N LEU A 73 14.59 5.56 15.28
CA LEU A 73 13.91 5.00 16.43
C LEU A 73 12.62 4.30 15.99
N ILE A 74 12.54 2.98 16.15
CA ILE A 74 11.35 2.18 15.84
C ILE A 74 10.64 1.86 17.14
N ARG A 75 9.35 2.11 17.21
CA ARG A 75 8.49 1.75 18.34
C ARG A 75 7.33 0.91 17.83
N ARG A 76 7.11 -0.25 18.47
CA ARG A 76 6.04 -1.17 18.09
C ARG A 76 4.88 -1.12 19.05
N SER A 77 3.69 -1.02 18.49
CA SER A 77 2.44 -1.24 19.22
C SER A 77 2.32 -2.71 19.65
N ARG A 78 1.65 -2.97 20.78
CA ARG A 78 1.33 -4.35 21.19
C ARG A 78 0.52 -5.06 20.11
N SER A 79 0.71 -6.37 19.96
CA SER A 79 -0.07 -7.17 19.02
C SER A 79 -1.57 -7.10 19.37
N SER A 80 -2.40 -6.99 18.35
CA SER A 80 -3.85 -7.04 18.46
C SER A 80 -4.43 -7.84 17.29
N GLN A 81 -3.86 -9.03 17.06
CA GLN A 81 -4.35 -9.94 16.03
C GLN A 81 -5.64 -10.62 16.50
N ILE A 82 -6.76 -9.96 16.23
CA ILE A 82 -8.08 -10.50 16.46
C ILE A 82 -8.56 -11.09 15.14
N TRP A 83 -8.78 -12.42 15.09
CA TRP A 83 -9.21 -13.17 13.90
C TRP A 83 -8.42 -12.82 12.61
N PRO A 84 -7.14 -13.14 12.52
CA PRO A 84 -6.24 -12.67 11.44
C PRO A 84 -6.66 -13.11 10.03
N HIS A 85 -7.44 -14.19 9.92
CA HIS A 85 -7.89 -14.74 8.62
C HIS A 85 -9.21 -14.14 8.13
N ARG A 86 -9.96 -13.37 8.97
CA ARG A 86 -11.23 -12.77 8.59
C ARG A 86 -11.07 -11.29 8.26
N ILE A 87 -11.78 -10.80 7.23
CA ILE A 87 -11.76 -9.38 6.81
C ILE A 87 -12.17 -8.47 7.99
N ARG A 88 -13.19 -8.87 8.75
CA ARG A 88 -13.64 -8.13 9.96
C ARG A 88 -12.54 -8.04 11.02
N GLY A 89 -11.79 -9.12 11.24
CA GLY A 89 -10.67 -9.13 12.18
C GLY A 89 -9.52 -8.21 11.74
N LYS A 90 -9.22 -8.15 10.45
CA LYS A 90 -8.24 -7.19 9.90
C LYS A 90 -8.70 -5.74 10.11
N ALA A 91 -9.98 -5.43 9.93
CA ALA A 91 -10.54 -4.11 10.17
C ALA A 91 -10.44 -3.70 11.65
N VAL A 92 -10.82 -4.60 12.58
CA VAL A 92 -10.69 -4.34 14.03
C VAL A 92 -9.24 -4.15 14.46
N SER A 93 -8.33 -5.00 13.97
CA SER A 93 -6.88 -4.86 14.25
C SER A 93 -6.32 -3.53 13.74
N GLY A 94 -6.76 -3.10 12.56
CA GLY A 94 -6.40 -1.78 12.01
C GLY A 94 -6.96 -0.62 12.85
N LEU A 95 -8.21 -0.71 13.34
CA LEU A 95 -8.81 0.30 14.19
C LEU A 95 -8.06 0.42 15.53
N LEU A 96 -7.72 -0.72 16.16
CA LEU A 96 -6.92 -0.73 17.39
C LEU A 96 -5.53 -0.15 17.18
N PHE A 97 -4.89 -0.43 16.04
CA PHE A 97 -3.63 0.20 15.67
C PHE A 97 -3.79 1.72 15.52
N CYS A 98 -4.83 2.18 14.84
CA CYS A 98 -5.12 3.60 14.67
C CYS A 98 -5.33 4.31 16.03
N LEU A 99 -6.13 3.74 16.93
CA LEU A 99 -6.33 4.28 18.28
C LEU A 99 -5.02 4.38 19.07
N ARG A 100 -4.18 3.33 19.03
CA ARG A 100 -2.89 3.34 19.71
C ARG A 100 -1.91 4.34 19.11
N SER A 101 -1.95 4.52 17.78
CA SER A 101 -1.16 5.54 17.08
C SER A 101 -1.61 6.95 17.48
N GLY A 102 -2.91 7.19 17.64
CA GLY A 102 -3.45 8.43 18.18
C GLY A 102 -2.96 8.70 19.60
N LEU A 103 -3.06 7.72 20.50
CA LEU A 103 -2.53 7.83 21.88
C LEU A 103 -1.01 8.05 21.90
N HIS A 104 -0.26 7.46 20.96
CA HIS A 104 1.17 7.67 20.80
C HIS A 104 1.46 9.12 20.43
N LEU A 105 0.71 9.72 19.51
CA LEU A 105 0.86 11.11 19.09
C LEU A 105 0.48 12.14 20.18
N LEU A 106 -0.25 11.76 21.24
CA LEU A 106 -0.47 12.64 22.38
C LEU A 106 0.83 12.97 23.12
N LYS A 107 1.84 12.09 23.03
CA LYS A 107 3.15 12.34 23.66
C LYS A 107 3.97 13.30 22.79
N ASN A 108 4.43 14.40 23.36
CA ASN A 108 5.23 15.40 22.64
C ASN A 108 6.51 14.82 22.02
N SER A 109 7.16 13.86 22.70
CA SER A 109 8.36 13.17 22.18
C SER A 109 8.11 12.31 20.95
N ALA A 110 6.86 11.92 20.68
CA ALA A 110 6.46 11.11 19.53
C ALA A 110 6.20 11.95 18.27
N ARG A 111 6.11 13.27 18.44
CA ARG A 111 5.83 14.20 17.34
C ARG A 111 7.14 14.61 16.68
N GLY A 112 7.17 14.53 15.34
CA GLY A 112 8.25 15.09 14.54
C GLY A 112 7.94 16.53 14.11
N ASP A 113 8.82 17.10 13.31
CA ASP A 113 8.55 18.36 12.60
C ASP A 113 7.52 18.11 11.49
N ILE A 114 7.42 16.89 10.98
CA ILE A 114 6.47 16.44 9.96
C ILE A 114 6.05 14.98 10.20
N LEU A 115 4.79 14.65 9.86
CA LEU A 115 4.27 13.29 9.91
C LEU A 115 4.16 12.71 8.50
N LEU A 116 4.58 11.44 8.31
CA LEU A 116 4.29 10.65 7.11
C LEU A 116 3.35 9.51 7.50
N LEU A 117 2.17 9.46 6.88
CA LEU A 117 1.15 8.46 7.17
C LEU A 117 0.86 7.65 5.91
N THR A 118 0.91 6.32 6.04
CA THR A 118 0.54 5.40 4.96
C THR A 118 -0.97 5.12 4.96
N THR A 119 -1.47 4.50 3.89
CA THR A 119 -2.86 3.99 3.81
C THR A 119 -3.00 2.56 4.34
N ALA A 120 -2.14 2.13 5.23
CA ALA A 120 -2.22 0.85 5.93
C ALA A 120 -2.27 1.08 7.45
N PRO A 121 -3.45 1.02 8.09
CA PRO A 121 -4.79 0.77 7.53
C PRO A 121 -5.36 1.97 6.73
N PRO A 122 -6.39 1.76 5.88
CA PRO A 122 -6.86 2.77 4.91
C PRO A 122 -7.29 4.11 5.51
N TYR A 123 -7.72 4.14 6.76
CA TYR A 123 -8.17 5.33 7.49
C TYR A 123 -7.09 5.96 8.36
N LEU A 124 -5.85 5.49 8.31
CA LEU A 124 -4.76 5.96 9.17
C LEU A 124 -4.46 7.45 9.00
N ALA A 125 -4.62 7.97 7.78
CA ALA A 125 -4.35 9.38 7.47
C ALA A 125 -5.23 10.38 8.24
N ILE A 126 -6.34 9.93 8.86
CA ILE A 126 -7.15 10.76 9.77
C ILE A 126 -6.32 11.28 10.95
N LEU A 127 -5.33 10.51 11.40
CA LEU A 127 -4.45 10.93 12.49
C LEU A 127 -3.59 12.15 12.12
N GLY A 128 -3.18 12.26 10.84
CA GLY A 128 -2.50 13.45 10.34
C GLY A 128 -3.40 14.68 10.36
N TYR A 129 -4.64 14.52 9.91
CA TYR A 129 -5.65 15.56 9.98
C TYR A 129 -5.89 16.03 11.43
N LEU A 130 -6.06 15.11 12.38
CA LEU A 130 -6.23 15.42 13.79
C LEU A 130 -4.97 16.04 14.40
N ALA A 131 -3.78 15.56 14.06
CA ALA A 131 -2.51 16.12 14.52
C ALA A 131 -2.31 17.56 14.02
N LYS A 132 -2.74 17.86 12.79
CA LYS A 132 -2.73 19.23 12.25
C LYS A 132 -3.70 20.12 13.02
N LEU A 133 -4.92 19.66 13.28
CA LEU A 133 -5.92 20.45 14.02
C LEU A 133 -5.55 20.69 15.50
N CYS A 134 -5.03 19.66 16.18
CA CYS A 134 -4.80 19.73 17.63
C CYS A 134 -3.42 20.29 17.98
N PHE A 135 -2.42 20.12 17.13
CA PHE A 135 -1.02 20.40 17.45
C PHE A 135 -0.30 21.19 16.36
N ASP A 136 -0.99 21.59 15.31
CA ASP A 136 -0.45 22.31 14.14
C ASP A 136 0.73 21.58 13.47
N ILE A 137 0.78 20.24 13.52
CA ILE A 137 1.86 19.44 12.92
C ILE A 137 1.53 19.19 11.45
N PRO A 138 2.40 19.58 10.50
CA PRO A 138 2.23 19.26 9.11
C PRO A 138 2.33 17.75 8.84
N TYR A 139 1.59 17.27 7.85
CA TYR A 139 1.62 15.87 7.49
C TYR A 139 1.56 15.62 5.98
N VAL A 140 2.13 14.51 5.59
CA VAL A 140 2.13 13.98 4.22
C VAL A 140 1.38 12.65 4.20
N CYS A 141 0.46 12.52 3.23
CA CYS A 141 -0.24 11.26 3.00
C CYS A 141 0.53 10.44 1.96
N LEU A 142 0.96 9.22 2.30
CA LEU A 142 1.52 8.26 1.36
C LEU A 142 0.45 7.24 0.99
N VAL A 143 -0.11 7.39 -0.23
CA VAL A 143 -1.23 6.60 -0.72
C VAL A 143 -0.71 5.40 -1.52
N TYR A 144 -0.75 4.22 -0.91
CA TYR A 144 -0.49 2.94 -1.60
C TYR A 144 -1.73 2.42 -2.32
N ASP A 145 -2.87 2.53 -1.64
CA ASP A 145 -4.17 1.99 -2.06
C ASP A 145 -5.24 3.04 -1.88
N LEU A 146 -6.08 3.24 -2.90
CA LEU A 146 -7.11 4.28 -2.89
C LEU A 146 -8.46 3.73 -2.42
N TYR A 147 -8.75 3.90 -1.13
CA TYR A 147 -10.05 3.60 -0.53
C TYR A 147 -10.93 4.87 -0.49
N PRO A 148 -12.26 4.73 -0.60
CA PRO A 148 -13.07 3.50 -0.67
C PRO A 148 -13.16 2.85 -2.05
N ASP A 149 -12.57 3.43 -3.10
CA ASP A 149 -12.72 3.02 -4.49
C ASP A 149 -12.39 1.55 -4.73
N ILE A 150 -11.31 1.03 -4.10
CA ILE A 150 -10.97 -0.40 -4.18
C ILE A 150 -12.11 -1.28 -3.67
N ALA A 151 -12.73 -0.90 -2.54
CA ALA A 151 -13.84 -1.67 -1.98
C ALA A 151 -15.07 -1.66 -2.88
N VAL A 152 -15.33 -0.54 -3.56
CA VAL A 152 -16.41 -0.40 -4.56
C VAL A 152 -16.08 -1.27 -5.79
N GLN A 153 -14.87 -1.17 -6.33
CA GLN A 153 -14.46 -1.91 -7.52
C GLN A 153 -14.48 -3.43 -7.28
N LEU A 154 -14.08 -3.86 -6.08
CA LEU A 154 -14.16 -5.27 -5.66
C LEU A 154 -15.58 -5.71 -5.26
N LYS A 155 -16.59 -4.85 -5.43
CA LYS A 155 -18.01 -5.12 -5.10
C LYS A 155 -18.23 -5.51 -3.62
N VAL A 156 -17.34 -5.05 -2.73
CA VAL A 156 -17.47 -5.24 -1.27
C VAL A 156 -18.54 -4.31 -0.71
N VAL A 157 -18.68 -3.11 -1.30
CA VAL A 157 -19.68 -2.10 -0.96
C VAL A 157 -20.24 -1.48 -2.23
N ALA A 158 -21.53 -1.16 -2.23
CA ALA A 158 -22.18 -0.53 -3.38
C ALA A 158 -21.67 0.90 -3.59
N PRO A 159 -21.54 1.41 -4.85
CA PRO A 159 -21.00 2.74 -5.15
C PRO A 159 -21.76 3.89 -4.47
N HIS A 160 -23.07 3.74 -4.33
CA HIS A 160 -23.95 4.75 -3.75
C HIS A 160 -24.19 4.58 -2.25
N HIS A 161 -23.50 3.63 -1.60
CA HIS A 161 -23.64 3.40 -0.18
C HIS A 161 -23.19 4.62 0.62
N TRP A 162 -23.90 4.99 1.67
CA TRP A 162 -23.60 6.16 2.48
C TRP A 162 -22.17 6.15 3.07
N LEU A 163 -21.66 4.97 3.44
CA LEU A 163 -20.27 4.83 3.92
C LEU A 163 -19.24 5.28 2.89
N VAL A 164 -19.47 5.01 1.59
CA VAL A 164 -18.56 5.44 0.51
C VAL A 164 -18.52 6.97 0.44
N ARG A 165 -19.71 7.61 0.49
CA ARG A 165 -19.82 9.07 0.48
C ARG A 165 -19.14 9.71 1.69
N CYS A 166 -19.40 9.17 2.90
CA CYS A 166 -18.76 9.65 4.12
C CYS A 166 -17.23 9.50 4.06
N TRP A 167 -16.74 8.39 3.53
CA TRP A 167 -15.31 8.16 3.42
C TRP A 167 -14.67 9.08 2.38
N ASP A 168 -15.32 9.32 1.25
CA ASP A 168 -14.85 10.29 0.24
C ASP A 168 -14.79 11.71 0.80
N LEU A 169 -15.80 12.14 1.56
CA LEU A 169 -15.77 13.44 2.24
C LEU A 169 -14.63 13.52 3.26
N LEU A 170 -14.43 12.48 4.05
CA LEU A 170 -13.33 12.41 5.00
C LEU A 170 -11.97 12.49 4.29
N ASN A 171 -11.79 11.75 3.20
CA ASN A 171 -10.58 11.80 2.38
C ASN A 171 -10.33 13.21 1.84
N GLN A 172 -11.36 13.90 1.35
CA GLN A 172 -11.23 15.28 0.87
C GLN A 172 -10.79 16.22 2.00
N CYS A 173 -11.35 16.08 3.22
CA CYS A 173 -10.92 16.86 4.39
C CYS A 173 -9.44 16.60 4.70
N ILE A 174 -9.04 15.34 4.74
CA ILE A 174 -7.65 14.91 4.98
C ILE A 174 -6.73 15.50 3.90
N TRP A 175 -7.05 15.32 2.61
CA TRP A 175 -6.20 15.79 1.51
C TRP A 175 -6.08 17.32 1.46
N LYS A 176 -7.15 18.04 1.76
CA LYS A 176 -7.13 19.54 1.78
C LYS A 176 -6.19 20.11 2.83
N GLN A 177 -6.01 19.41 3.95
CA GLN A 177 -5.14 19.85 5.04
C GLN A 177 -3.74 19.22 5.00
N ALA A 178 -3.53 18.19 4.18
CA ALA A 178 -2.21 17.62 3.98
C ALA A 178 -1.26 18.64 3.34
N GLN A 179 -0.02 18.67 3.79
CA GLN A 179 1.04 19.48 3.18
C GLN A 179 1.30 18.98 1.76
N GLU A 180 1.47 17.67 1.60
CA GLU A 180 1.64 17.00 0.32
C GLU A 180 0.94 15.64 0.35
N ILE A 181 0.62 15.12 -0.84
CA ILE A 181 0.08 13.78 -1.04
C ILE A 181 1.02 13.05 -1.99
N ILE A 182 1.64 11.98 -1.52
CA ILE A 182 2.50 11.14 -2.35
C ILE A 182 1.67 9.97 -2.86
N VAL A 183 1.70 9.76 -4.17
CA VAL A 183 1.03 8.66 -4.86
C VAL A 183 2.02 7.89 -5.72
N LEU A 184 1.72 6.63 -6.03
CA LEU A 184 2.66 5.72 -6.69
C LEU A 184 2.55 5.73 -8.22
N SER A 185 1.52 6.39 -8.78
CA SER A 185 1.33 6.45 -10.24
C SER A 185 0.65 7.75 -10.69
N PRO A 186 0.87 8.17 -11.94
CA PRO A 186 0.17 9.31 -12.54
C PRO A 186 -1.35 9.12 -12.59
N THR A 187 -1.82 7.90 -12.81
CA THR A 187 -3.24 7.55 -12.85
C THR A 187 -3.90 7.67 -11.47
N MET A 188 -3.18 7.32 -10.39
CA MET A 188 -3.64 7.55 -9.01
C MET A 188 -3.73 9.05 -8.70
N LYS A 189 -2.76 9.86 -9.16
CA LYS A 189 -2.84 11.33 -9.08
C LYS A 189 -4.09 11.86 -9.78
N GLN A 190 -4.38 11.39 -10.99
CA GLN A 190 -5.56 11.82 -11.75
C GLN A 190 -6.86 11.49 -11.00
N ARG A 191 -6.97 10.30 -10.39
CA ARG A 191 -8.16 9.91 -9.60
C ARG A 191 -8.36 10.80 -8.37
N ILE A 192 -7.30 11.09 -7.61
CA ILE A 192 -7.39 11.97 -6.44
C ILE A 192 -7.72 13.41 -6.90
N ALA A 193 -7.05 13.92 -7.94
CA ALA A 193 -7.31 15.25 -8.47
C ALA A 193 -8.74 15.40 -9.01
N ALA A 194 -9.31 14.36 -9.61
CA ALA A 194 -10.72 14.35 -10.05
C ALA A 194 -11.69 14.45 -8.86
N LYS A 195 -11.39 13.80 -7.73
CA LYS A 195 -12.20 13.86 -6.50
C LYS A 195 -12.01 15.16 -5.71
N CYS A 196 -10.81 15.73 -5.77
CA CYS A 196 -10.45 16.94 -5.03
C CYS A 196 -9.50 17.83 -5.85
N PRO A 197 -10.02 18.61 -6.85
CA PRO A 197 -9.19 19.41 -7.74
C PRO A 197 -8.28 20.43 -7.04
N GLN A 198 -8.69 20.90 -5.87
CA GLN A 198 -7.96 21.89 -5.07
C GLN A 198 -6.58 21.39 -4.58
N VAL A 199 -6.34 20.08 -4.56
CA VAL A 199 -5.08 19.50 -4.10
C VAL A 199 -4.16 19.05 -5.23
N ALA A 200 -4.56 19.22 -6.50
CA ALA A 200 -3.84 18.71 -7.66
C ALA A 200 -2.36 19.12 -7.70
N ASN A 201 -2.04 20.34 -7.25
CA ASN A 201 -0.68 20.87 -7.21
C ASN A 201 0.15 20.35 -6.02
N ARG A 202 -0.50 19.70 -5.06
CA ARG A 202 0.13 19.11 -3.87
C ARG A 202 0.18 17.57 -3.95
N ILE A 203 0.00 17.00 -5.16
CA ILE A 203 0.11 15.57 -5.39
C ILE A 203 1.42 15.30 -6.10
N ALA A 204 2.39 14.74 -5.38
CA ALA A 204 3.64 14.26 -5.92
C ALA A 204 3.51 12.79 -6.36
N VAL A 205 3.96 12.48 -7.57
CA VAL A 205 4.06 11.09 -8.05
C VAL A 205 5.46 10.60 -7.74
N ILE A 206 5.56 9.63 -6.84
CA ILE A 206 6.84 8.96 -6.50
C ILE A 206 6.60 7.46 -6.64
N HIS A 207 7.25 6.87 -7.62
CA HIS A 207 7.11 5.45 -7.92
C HIS A 207 7.72 4.55 -6.82
N SER A 208 7.31 3.28 -6.78
CA SER A 208 8.06 2.27 -6.04
C SER A 208 9.41 2.00 -6.72
N TRP A 209 10.27 1.22 -6.08
CA TRP A 209 11.66 0.99 -6.50
C TRP A 209 12.11 -0.44 -6.22
N ALA A 210 13.31 -0.77 -6.69
CA ALA A 210 14.07 -1.93 -6.23
C ALA A 210 15.57 -1.61 -6.23
N ASP A 211 16.31 -2.27 -5.33
CA ASP A 211 17.76 -2.14 -5.27
C ASP A 211 18.43 -3.07 -6.30
N PRO A 212 19.04 -2.50 -7.37
CA PRO A 212 19.75 -3.29 -8.37
C PRO A 212 21.09 -3.87 -7.85
N ASN A 213 21.55 -3.44 -6.69
CA ASN A 213 22.77 -4.00 -6.08
C ASN A 213 22.41 -5.23 -5.23
N TRP A 214 21.21 -5.31 -4.72
CA TRP A 214 20.70 -6.46 -4.01
C TRP A 214 20.09 -7.52 -4.95
N ILE A 215 19.30 -7.10 -5.96
CA ILE A 215 18.79 -7.99 -6.99
C ILE A 215 19.75 -7.99 -8.17
N VAL A 216 20.71 -8.92 -8.15
CA VAL A 216 21.72 -9.08 -9.19
C VAL A 216 21.27 -10.18 -10.17
N PRO A 217 21.34 -9.93 -11.49
CA PRO A 217 21.07 -10.97 -12.48
C PRO A 217 21.95 -12.18 -12.29
N LEU A 218 21.33 -13.36 -12.27
CA LEU A 218 22.01 -14.64 -12.12
C LEU A 218 21.59 -15.58 -13.25
N ALA A 219 22.53 -16.33 -13.82
CA ALA A 219 22.22 -17.34 -14.80
C ALA A 219 21.47 -18.50 -14.13
N LYS A 220 20.49 -19.11 -14.84
CA LYS A 220 19.68 -20.19 -14.27
C LYS A 220 20.48 -21.39 -13.79
N GLN A 221 21.55 -21.72 -14.53
CA GLN A 221 22.43 -22.84 -14.22
C GLN A 221 23.14 -22.67 -12.86
N ASP A 222 23.48 -21.41 -12.53
CA ASP A 222 24.16 -21.05 -11.29
C ASP A 222 23.19 -20.71 -10.15
N ASN A 223 21.88 -20.76 -10.44
CA ASN A 223 20.85 -20.38 -9.51
C ASN A 223 20.31 -21.61 -8.76
N TRP A 224 20.60 -21.69 -7.47
CA TRP A 224 20.16 -22.80 -6.62
C TRP A 224 18.62 -22.98 -6.62
N PHE A 225 17.86 -21.86 -6.67
CA PHE A 225 16.40 -21.88 -6.70
C PHE A 225 15.88 -22.50 -8.01
N ALA A 226 16.50 -22.16 -9.13
CA ALA A 226 16.16 -22.78 -10.44
C ALA A 226 16.47 -24.28 -10.44
N ASN A 227 17.62 -24.69 -9.88
CA ASN A 227 18.00 -26.08 -9.76
C ASN A 227 17.03 -26.86 -8.85
N GLN A 228 16.72 -26.34 -7.66
CA GLN A 228 15.84 -26.97 -6.70
C GLN A 228 14.42 -27.21 -7.23
N HIS A 229 13.91 -26.32 -8.09
CA HIS A 229 12.56 -26.40 -8.63
C HIS A 229 12.51 -26.91 -10.07
N ASN A 230 13.61 -27.46 -10.60
CA ASN A 230 13.72 -28.00 -11.96
C ASN A 230 13.31 -27.00 -13.05
N LEU A 231 13.81 -25.73 -12.93
CA LEU A 231 13.49 -24.63 -13.84
C LEU A 231 14.58 -24.39 -14.90
N VAL A 232 15.71 -25.11 -14.85
CA VAL A 232 16.86 -24.86 -15.71
C VAL A 232 16.57 -25.19 -17.18
N ALA A 233 15.90 -26.32 -17.43
CA ALA A 233 15.68 -26.85 -18.78
C ALA A 233 14.47 -26.25 -19.52
N THR A 234 13.62 -25.48 -18.85
CA THR A 234 12.38 -24.93 -19.41
C THR A 234 12.45 -23.41 -19.54
N PHE A 235 11.65 -22.83 -20.42
CA PHE A 235 11.39 -21.38 -20.38
C PHE A 235 10.35 -21.10 -19.31
N ASN A 236 10.70 -20.25 -18.31
CA ASN A 236 9.88 -20.06 -17.13
C ASN A 236 9.25 -18.67 -17.11
N VAL A 237 7.94 -18.64 -16.98
CA VAL A 237 7.11 -17.44 -16.84
C VAL A 237 6.74 -17.26 -15.38
N LEU A 238 7.17 -16.19 -14.76
CA LEU A 238 7.00 -15.94 -13.33
C LEU A 238 5.86 -14.98 -13.04
N TYR A 239 5.00 -15.36 -12.11
CA TYR A 239 4.16 -14.44 -11.36
C TYR A 239 4.58 -14.50 -9.87
N SER A 240 5.14 -13.44 -9.32
CA SER A 240 5.61 -13.40 -7.93
C SER A 240 4.90 -12.32 -7.11
N GLY A 241 4.40 -12.68 -5.93
CA GLY A 241 3.76 -11.78 -4.97
C GLY A 241 2.33 -12.16 -4.60
N ASN A 242 1.52 -11.19 -4.19
CA ASN A 242 0.13 -11.42 -3.79
C ASN A 242 -0.73 -11.88 -4.99
N LEU A 243 -1.34 -13.06 -4.88
CA LEU A 243 -2.37 -13.56 -5.79
C LEU A 243 -3.75 -13.03 -5.36
N GLY A 244 -3.86 -11.71 -5.28
CA GLY A 244 -5.01 -11.01 -4.72
C GLY A 244 -6.09 -10.69 -5.76
N ARG A 245 -7.24 -10.18 -5.26
CA ARG A 245 -8.40 -9.84 -6.10
C ARG A 245 -8.16 -8.71 -7.10
N CYS A 246 -7.14 -7.87 -6.88
CA CYS A 246 -6.79 -6.77 -7.76
C CYS A 246 -5.93 -7.21 -8.97
N HIS A 247 -5.64 -8.49 -9.11
CA HIS A 247 -4.77 -9.03 -10.15
C HIS A 247 -5.53 -9.95 -11.10
N ASP A 248 -5.22 -9.81 -12.38
CA ASP A 248 -5.73 -10.68 -13.45
C ASP A 248 -4.80 -11.89 -13.58
N LEU A 249 -5.24 -13.03 -13.04
CA LEU A 249 -4.56 -14.30 -13.15
C LEU A 249 -5.24 -15.20 -14.19
N GLU A 250 -6.47 -14.88 -14.51
CA GLU A 250 -7.28 -15.61 -15.49
C GLU A 250 -6.63 -15.54 -16.88
N THR A 251 -6.19 -14.36 -17.31
CA THR A 251 -5.44 -14.15 -18.56
C THR A 251 -4.11 -14.92 -18.57
N VAL A 252 -3.46 -15.04 -17.40
CA VAL A 252 -2.21 -15.83 -17.29
C VAL A 252 -2.47 -17.32 -17.44
N LEU A 253 -3.55 -17.84 -16.85
CA LEU A 253 -3.93 -19.25 -16.94
C LEU A 253 -4.41 -19.61 -18.35
N GLU A 254 -5.08 -18.70 -19.06
CA GLU A 254 -5.42 -18.86 -20.47
C GLU A 254 -4.15 -19.02 -21.33
N ALA A 255 -3.14 -18.18 -21.11
CA ALA A 255 -1.86 -18.33 -21.82
C ALA A 255 -1.14 -19.65 -21.46
N ALA A 256 -1.23 -20.09 -20.20
CA ALA A 256 -0.67 -21.37 -19.78
C ALA A 256 -1.34 -22.56 -20.48
N GLN A 257 -2.65 -22.48 -20.68
CA GLN A 257 -3.41 -23.48 -21.43
C GLN A 257 -2.98 -23.58 -22.90
N GLN A 258 -2.77 -22.42 -23.55
CA GLN A 258 -2.29 -22.38 -24.94
C GLN A 258 -0.90 -23.02 -25.11
N LEU A 259 -0.06 -22.95 -24.08
CA LEU A 259 1.34 -23.38 -24.10
C LEU A 259 1.58 -24.70 -23.35
N GLN A 260 0.54 -25.47 -23.04
CA GLN A 260 0.66 -26.70 -22.23
C GLN A 260 1.54 -27.80 -22.83
N ASN A 261 1.67 -27.82 -24.15
CA ASN A 261 2.47 -28.83 -24.88
C ASN A 261 3.89 -28.33 -25.22
N GLU A 262 4.24 -27.13 -24.80
CA GLU A 262 5.55 -26.50 -25.03
C GLU A 262 6.47 -26.66 -23.81
N PRO A 263 7.80 -26.63 -23.99
CA PRO A 263 8.74 -26.66 -22.84
C PRO A 263 8.73 -25.33 -22.05
N ILE A 264 7.53 -24.84 -21.75
CA ILE A 264 7.27 -23.56 -21.07
C ILE A 264 6.54 -23.84 -19.76
N ARG A 265 7.06 -23.32 -18.66
CA ARG A 265 6.50 -23.50 -17.32
C ARG A 265 6.05 -22.17 -16.74
N PHE A 266 4.86 -22.15 -16.15
CA PHE A 266 4.32 -21.02 -15.40
C PHE A 266 4.55 -21.23 -13.91
N VAL A 267 5.26 -20.29 -13.28
CA VAL A 267 5.66 -20.37 -11.87
C VAL A 267 4.93 -19.27 -11.10
N PHE A 268 4.07 -19.66 -10.17
CA PHE A 268 3.32 -18.77 -9.30
C PHE A 268 3.94 -18.84 -7.90
N ILE A 269 4.54 -17.73 -7.44
CA ILE A 269 5.16 -17.64 -6.10
C ILE A 269 4.37 -16.67 -5.26
N GLY A 270 3.80 -17.15 -4.14
CA GLY A 270 3.07 -16.30 -3.20
C GLY A 270 1.78 -16.91 -2.70
N ASP A 271 0.97 -16.06 -2.10
CA ASP A 271 -0.34 -16.40 -1.54
C ASP A 271 -1.34 -15.26 -1.81
N GLY A 272 -2.61 -15.50 -1.54
CA GLY A 272 -3.66 -14.50 -1.72
C GLY A 272 -5.02 -15.10 -2.00
N ALA A 273 -6.03 -14.25 -2.08
CA ALA A 273 -7.43 -14.65 -2.15
C ALA A 273 -7.79 -15.46 -3.41
N LYS A 274 -7.02 -15.34 -4.50
CA LYS A 274 -7.24 -16.09 -5.75
C LYS A 274 -6.41 -17.38 -5.84
N ARG A 275 -5.45 -17.62 -4.92
CA ARG A 275 -4.52 -18.74 -5.06
C ARG A 275 -5.22 -20.09 -5.20
N GLN A 276 -6.15 -20.40 -4.33
CA GLN A 276 -6.86 -21.67 -4.37
C GLN A 276 -7.69 -21.81 -5.65
N ALA A 277 -8.40 -20.76 -6.04
CA ALA A 277 -9.19 -20.78 -7.29
C ALA A 277 -8.31 -21.00 -8.53
N CYS A 278 -7.09 -20.43 -8.57
CA CYS A 278 -6.14 -20.71 -9.66
C CYS A 278 -5.67 -22.18 -9.66
N ILE A 279 -5.39 -22.76 -8.50
CA ILE A 279 -5.02 -24.18 -8.38
C ILE A 279 -6.18 -25.08 -8.85
N ASP A 280 -7.40 -24.79 -8.43
CA ASP A 280 -8.59 -25.55 -8.80
C ASP A 280 -8.83 -25.48 -10.31
N GLN A 281 -8.63 -24.30 -10.92
CA GLN A 281 -8.74 -24.10 -12.37
C GLN A 281 -7.65 -24.85 -13.13
N VAL A 282 -6.40 -24.82 -12.67
CA VAL A 282 -5.28 -25.58 -13.27
C VAL A 282 -5.59 -27.09 -13.24
N ASN A 283 -6.09 -27.61 -12.13
CA ASN A 283 -6.48 -29.01 -11.99
C ASN A 283 -7.65 -29.37 -12.91
N HIS A 284 -8.67 -28.51 -12.99
CA HIS A 284 -9.83 -28.72 -13.85
C HIS A 284 -9.46 -28.77 -15.34
N LEU A 285 -8.52 -27.91 -15.75
CA LEU A 285 -8.02 -27.85 -17.11
C LEU A 285 -6.94 -28.90 -17.41
N GLY A 286 -6.50 -29.68 -16.42
CA GLY A 286 -5.44 -30.68 -16.55
C GLY A 286 -4.07 -30.12 -16.93
N LEU A 287 -3.77 -28.87 -16.55
CA LEU A 287 -2.50 -28.22 -16.90
C LEU A 287 -1.34 -28.77 -16.06
N THR A 288 -0.33 -29.29 -16.73
CA THR A 288 0.88 -29.84 -16.11
C THR A 288 2.06 -28.88 -16.09
N ASN A 289 1.92 -27.74 -16.78
CA ASN A 289 2.96 -26.73 -16.93
C ASN A 289 2.88 -25.59 -15.89
N CYS A 290 2.05 -25.71 -14.84
CA CYS A 290 1.89 -24.74 -13.78
C CYS A 290 2.51 -25.23 -12.46
N LEU A 291 3.31 -24.38 -11.81
CA LEU A 291 3.94 -24.65 -10.51
C LEU A 291 3.55 -23.58 -9.52
N PHE A 292 2.98 -23.96 -8.36
CA PHE A 292 2.61 -23.06 -7.27
C PHE A 292 3.55 -23.22 -6.09
N LEU A 293 4.26 -22.15 -5.73
CA LEU A 293 5.17 -22.10 -4.59
C LEU A 293 4.63 -21.11 -3.53
N PRO A 294 4.90 -21.33 -2.25
CA PRO A 294 4.55 -20.39 -1.20
C PRO A 294 5.36 -19.09 -1.31
N TYR A 295 4.99 -18.08 -0.50
CA TYR A 295 5.84 -16.90 -0.31
C TYR A 295 7.26 -17.33 0.04
N GLN A 296 8.22 -16.67 -0.59
CA GLN A 296 9.63 -16.84 -0.27
C GLN A 296 10.08 -15.78 0.74
N GLU A 297 11.05 -16.10 1.59
CA GLU A 297 11.68 -15.13 2.46
C GLU A 297 12.40 -14.05 1.62
N LYS A 298 12.47 -12.82 2.16
CA LYS A 298 13.05 -11.66 1.44
C LYS A 298 14.42 -11.99 0.87
N GLN A 299 15.28 -12.69 1.62
CA GLN A 299 16.62 -13.09 1.18
C GLN A 299 16.66 -13.99 -0.06
N PHE A 300 15.56 -14.71 -0.37
CA PHE A 300 15.47 -15.58 -1.54
C PHE A 300 14.86 -14.89 -2.76
N LEU A 301 14.36 -13.65 -2.61
CA LEU A 301 13.75 -12.91 -3.70
C LEU A 301 14.67 -12.72 -4.91
N PRO A 302 15.98 -12.36 -4.78
CA PRO A 302 16.88 -12.27 -5.92
C PRO A 302 16.97 -13.59 -6.71
N TYR A 303 17.01 -14.71 -6.02
CA TYR A 303 17.10 -16.03 -6.64
C TYR A 303 15.80 -16.42 -7.33
N SER A 304 14.66 -16.24 -6.68
CA SER A 304 13.35 -16.58 -7.28
C SER A 304 13.03 -15.72 -8.52
N LEU A 305 13.38 -14.43 -8.51
CA LEU A 305 13.17 -13.53 -9.65
C LEU A 305 14.10 -13.89 -10.83
N THR A 306 15.35 -14.26 -10.54
CA THR A 306 16.34 -14.58 -11.57
C THR A 306 16.27 -16.03 -12.06
N ALA A 307 15.52 -16.91 -11.41
CA ALA A 307 15.28 -18.28 -11.85
C ALA A 307 14.36 -18.37 -13.06
N CYS A 308 13.66 -17.30 -13.42
CA CYS A 308 12.70 -17.28 -14.53
C CYS A 308 13.17 -16.40 -15.69
N ASP A 309 12.58 -16.61 -16.87
CA ASP A 309 13.01 -15.99 -18.11
C ASP A 309 12.14 -14.78 -18.49
N LEU A 310 10.89 -14.76 -18.03
CA LEU A 310 9.92 -13.69 -18.21
C LEU A 310 9.14 -13.50 -16.91
N SER A 311 8.80 -12.28 -16.57
CA SER A 311 7.90 -12.04 -15.44
C SER A 311 6.62 -11.33 -15.86
N ILE A 312 5.53 -11.69 -15.19
CA ILE A 312 4.20 -11.11 -15.41
C ILE A 312 3.85 -10.14 -14.29
N VAL A 313 3.37 -8.96 -14.67
CA VAL A 313 2.72 -7.97 -13.80
C VAL A 313 1.29 -7.80 -14.28
N SER A 314 0.31 -8.03 -13.43
CA SER A 314 -1.08 -7.93 -13.85
C SER A 314 -1.90 -7.04 -12.93
N MET A 315 -2.90 -6.38 -13.49
CA MET A 315 -3.98 -5.68 -12.80
C MET A 315 -5.32 -6.13 -13.37
N SER A 316 -6.31 -6.34 -12.52
CA SER A 316 -7.69 -6.61 -12.93
C SER A 316 -8.33 -5.35 -13.52
N PRO A 317 -9.35 -5.48 -14.39
CA PRO A 317 -10.08 -4.34 -14.94
C PRO A 317 -10.62 -3.40 -13.85
N GLY A 318 -10.50 -2.11 -14.06
CA GLY A 318 -10.95 -1.05 -13.15
C GLY A 318 -10.01 -0.76 -11.97
N MET A 319 -8.88 -1.48 -11.85
CA MET A 319 -7.90 -1.26 -10.77
C MET A 319 -6.86 -0.19 -11.09
N GLU A 320 -6.82 0.31 -12.32
CA GLU A 320 -5.88 1.35 -12.71
C GLU A 320 -6.09 2.63 -11.90
N GLY A 321 -5.02 3.12 -11.30
CA GLY A 321 -5.04 4.29 -10.42
C GLY A 321 -5.63 4.04 -9.02
N LEU A 322 -6.02 2.80 -8.69
CA LEU A 322 -6.46 2.41 -7.34
C LEU A 322 -5.35 1.71 -6.57
N VAL A 323 -4.54 0.91 -7.27
CA VAL A 323 -3.37 0.20 -6.75
C VAL A 323 -2.18 0.44 -7.70
N ALA A 324 -0.97 0.24 -7.21
CA ALA A 324 0.24 0.30 -8.03
C ALA A 324 1.10 -0.94 -7.77
N PRO A 325 1.28 -1.83 -8.78
CA PRO A 325 2.00 -3.08 -8.58
C PRO A 325 3.51 -2.84 -8.42
N SER A 326 3.99 -2.91 -7.19
CA SER A 326 5.42 -2.75 -6.85
C SER A 326 6.31 -3.86 -7.41
N LYS A 327 5.74 -5.00 -7.78
CA LYS A 327 6.49 -6.15 -8.34
C LYS A 327 7.24 -5.83 -9.63
N LEU A 328 6.80 -4.83 -10.41
CA LEU A 328 7.46 -4.38 -11.63
C LEU A 328 8.95 -4.07 -11.39
N TYR A 329 9.25 -3.33 -10.33
CA TYR A 329 10.61 -2.82 -10.08
C TYR A 329 11.59 -3.95 -9.77
N GLY A 330 11.18 -4.96 -8.99
CA GLY A 330 11.99 -6.15 -8.73
C GLY A 330 12.29 -6.95 -10.00
N VAL A 331 11.33 -7.04 -10.92
CA VAL A 331 11.53 -7.70 -12.22
C VAL A 331 12.53 -6.96 -13.09
N LEU A 332 12.42 -5.63 -13.16
CA LEU A 332 13.38 -4.80 -13.88
C LEU A 332 14.79 -4.94 -13.29
N ALA A 333 14.90 -5.00 -11.95
CA ALA A 333 16.18 -5.24 -11.28
C ALA A 333 16.78 -6.61 -11.61
N ALA A 334 15.96 -7.65 -11.73
CA ALA A 334 16.38 -9.00 -12.08
C ALA A 334 16.83 -9.17 -13.55
N GLU A 335 16.74 -8.10 -14.36
CA GLU A 335 17.11 -8.13 -15.78
C GLU A 335 16.27 -9.14 -16.59
N ARG A 336 14.97 -9.23 -16.27
CA ARG A 336 14.03 -10.08 -16.99
C ARG A 336 13.05 -9.24 -17.80
N PRO A 337 12.67 -9.67 -19.02
CA PRO A 337 11.59 -9.05 -19.77
C PRO A 337 10.29 -9.09 -18.98
N VAL A 338 9.39 -8.16 -19.26
CA VAL A 338 8.12 -8.02 -18.56
C VAL A 338 6.95 -8.15 -19.50
N ALA A 339 5.97 -9.00 -19.15
CA ALA A 339 4.64 -8.97 -19.74
C ALA A 339 3.69 -8.29 -18.75
N VAL A 340 3.02 -7.22 -19.16
CA VAL A 340 2.06 -6.50 -18.31
C VAL A 340 0.65 -6.73 -18.81
N ILE A 341 -0.24 -7.19 -17.93
CA ILE A 341 -1.68 -7.30 -18.21
C ILE A 341 -2.38 -6.14 -17.53
N CYS A 342 -2.95 -5.23 -18.31
CA CYS A 342 -3.56 -4.00 -17.80
C CYS A 342 -4.48 -3.33 -18.84
N GLU A 343 -5.29 -2.39 -18.37
CA GLU A 343 -6.14 -1.57 -19.22
C GLU A 343 -5.34 -0.69 -20.20
N PRO A 344 -5.92 -0.25 -21.35
CA PRO A 344 -5.21 0.54 -22.37
C PRO A 344 -4.61 1.85 -21.86
N HIS A 345 -5.22 2.48 -20.85
CA HIS A 345 -4.81 3.76 -20.27
C HIS A 345 -3.84 3.63 -19.09
N SER A 346 -3.34 2.42 -18.82
CA SER A 346 -2.44 2.17 -17.69
C SER A 346 -1.08 2.86 -17.85
N TYR A 347 -0.58 3.46 -16.78
CA TYR A 347 0.76 4.04 -16.71
C TYR A 347 1.87 2.98 -16.92
N LEU A 348 1.58 1.72 -16.64
CA LEU A 348 2.53 0.63 -16.85
C LEU A 348 2.89 0.47 -18.33
N ARG A 349 1.94 0.73 -19.25
CA ARG A 349 2.21 0.72 -20.70
C ARG A 349 3.25 1.79 -21.08
N GLN A 350 3.14 2.98 -20.50
CA GLN A 350 4.10 4.04 -20.73
C GLN A 350 5.50 3.64 -20.26
N ILE A 351 5.61 3.06 -19.06
CA ILE A 351 6.90 2.55 -18.55
C ILE A 351 7.49 1.50 -19.50
N LEU A 352 6.69 0.56 -20.01
CA LEU A 352 7.20 -0.46 -20.95
C LEU A 352 7.71 0.15 -22.26
N VAL A 353 7.03 1.17 -22.80
CA VAL A 353 7.43 1.86 -24.02
C VAL A 353 8.75 2.61 -23.81
N GLU A 354 8.87 3.36 -22.72
CA GLU A 354 10.06 4.13 -22.38
C GLU A 354 11.26 3.22 -22.08
N ALA A 355 11.05 2.17 -21.29
CA ALA A 355 12.08 1.23 -20.89
C ALA A 355 12.43 0.22 -22.00
N ARG A 356 11.58 0.01 -23.00
CA ARG A 356 11.71 -1.02 -24.05
C ARG A 356 12.00 -2.40 -23.46
N CYS A 357 11.28 -2.77 -22.39
CA CYS A 357 11.60 -3.94 -21.57
C CYS A 357 10.60 -5.08 -21.67
N GLY A 358 9.60 -4.97 -22.55
CA GLY A 358 8.56 -5.98 -22.67
C GLY A 358 7.35 -5.52 -23.46
N GLN A 359 6.20 -6.14 -23.21
CA GLN A 359 4.95 -5.88 -23.92
C GLN A 359 3.76 -5.84 -22.96
N ALA A 360 2.78 -4.99 -23.29
CA ALA A 360 1.52 -4.87 -22.55
C ALA A 360 0.37 -5.56 -23.30
N PHE A 361 -0.48 -6.22 -22.54
CA PHE A 361 -1.65 -6.96 -23.01
C PHE A 361 -2.90 -6.43 -22.30
N GLU A 362 -4.03 -6.53 -22.98
CA GLU A 362 -5.32 -6.27 -22.36
C GLU A 362 -5.79 -7.47 -21.53
N ASN A 363 -6.65 -7.24 -20.58
CA ASN A 363 -7.30 -8.30 -19.81
C ASN A 363 -8.07 -9.22 -20.77
N GLY A 364 -7.94 -10.53 -20.60
CA GLY A 364 -8.52 -11.55 -21.49
C GLY A 364 -7.75 -11.79 -22.80
N ALA A 365 -6.57 -11.19 -22.99
CA ALA A 365 -5.75 -11.40 -24.18
C ALA A 365 -4.73 -12.56 -23.99
N GLY A 366 -5.15 -13.68 -23.40
CA GLY A 366 -4.27 -14.81 -23.09
C GLY A 366 -3.59 -15.43 -24.31
N VAL A 367 -4.28 -15.52 -25.45
CA VAL A 367 -3.69 -16.00 -26.72
C VAL A 367 -2.52 -15.11 -27.15
N ARG A 368 -2.70 -13.78 -27.16
CA ARG A 368 -1.63 -12.86 -27.55
C ARG A 368 -0.47 -12.86 -26.56
N LEU A 369 -0.76 -13.06 -25.28
CA LEU A 369 0.26 -13.26 -24.25
C LEU A 369 1.05 -14.55 -24.52
N ALA A 370 0.37 -15.64 -24.87
CA ALA A 370 1.00 -16.90 -25.23
C ALA A 370 1.93 -16.77 -26.43
N GLU A 371 1.51 -16.07 -27.49
CA GLU A 371 2.33 -15.78 -28.67
C GLU A 371 3.62 -15.02 -28.31
N PHE A 372 3.52 -14.02 -27.45
CA PHE A 372 4.70 -13.26 -26.97
C PHE A 372 5.64 -14.14 -26.15
N ILE A 373 5.11 -14.96 -25.24
CA ILE A 373 5.89 -15.92 -24.43
C ILE A 373 6.62 -16.89 -25.35
N HIS A 374 5.93 -17.46 -26.34
CA HIS A 374 6.51 -18.38 -27.30
C HIS A 374 7.61 -17.74 -28.17
N THR A 375 7.41 -16.47 -28.57
CA THR A 375 8.44 -15.68 -29.27
C THR A 375 9.70 -15.53 -28.44
N LEU A 376 9.57 -15.19 -27.16
CA LEU A 376 10.71 -15.04 -26.24
C LEU A 376 11.40 -16.38 -25.95
N ALA A 377 10.65 -17.48 -25.88
CA ALA A 377 11.19 -18.81 -25.69
C ALA A 377 12.04 -19.25 -26.88
N LYS A 378 11.69 -18.82 -28.11
CA LYS A 378 12.43 -19.11 -29.34
C LYS A 378 13.58 -18.14 -29.63
N ASP A 379 13.52 -16.94 -29.09
CA ASP A 379 14.58 -15.91 -29.24
C ASP A 379 15.14 -15.45 -27.87
N PRO A 380 16.08 -16.22 -27.30
CA PRO A 380 16.72 -15.84 -26.03
C PRO A 380 17.48 -14.51 -26.11
N GLN A 381 17.94 -14.11 -27.29
CA GLN A 381 18.64 -12.83 -27.48
C GLN A 381 17.67 -11.66 -27.34
N LEU A 382 16.45 -11.79 -27.87
CA LEU A 382 15.39 -10.81 -27.68
C LEU A 382 15.03 -10.69 -26.19
N ALA A 383 14.84 -11.80 -25.50
CA ALA A 383 14.55 -11.82 -24.07
C ALA A 383 15.67 -11.10 -23.27
N GLN A 384 16.93 -11.39 -23.58
CA GLN A 384 18.07 -10.73 -22.94
C GLN A 384 18.14 -9.23 -23.25
N ARG A 385 17.88 -8.80 -24.50
CA ARG A 385 17.87 -7.38 -24.88
C ARG A 385 16.81 -6.61 -24.09
N LEU A 386 15.58 -7.15 -23.99
CA LEU A 386 14.48 -6.54 -23.25
C LEU A 386 14.80 -6.47 -21.75
N GLY A 387 15.32 -7.54 -21.15
CA GLY A 387 15.73 -7.56 -19.74
C GLY A 387 16.79 -6.53 -19.42
N LYS A 388 17.87 -6.45 -20.23
CA LYS A 388 18.94 -5.44 -20.10
C LYS A 388 18.40 -4.02 -20.22
N ALA A 389 17.47 -3.77 -21.12
CA ALA A 389 16.85 -2.47 -21.29
C ALA A 389 16.04 -2.08 -20.03
N GLY A 390 15.24 -3.00 -19.48
CA GLY A 390 14.49 -2.79 -18.25
C GLY A 390 15.39 -2.47 -17.05
N ARG A 391 16.47 -3.23 -16.87
CA ARG A 391 17.43 -2.96 -15.78
C ARG A 391 18.13 -1.60 -15.91
N ARG A 392 18.50 -1.19 -17.14
CA ARG A 392 19.08 0.15 -17.38
C ARG A 392 18.07 1.25 -17.00
N TYR A 393 16.80 1.08 -17.36
CA TYR A 393 15.75 2.03 -17.04
C TYR A 393 15.53 2.13 -15.53
N LEU A 394 15.46 0.99 -14.82
CA LEU A 394 15.39 0.98 -13.36
C LEU A 394 16.55 1.75 -12.72
N LYS A 395 17.80 1.48 -13.15
CA LYS A 395 18.99 2.14 -12.62
C LYS A 395 18.98 3.66 -12.82
N ALA A 396 18.35 4.12 -13.89
CA ALA A 396 18.25 5.55 -14.20
C ALA A 396 17.11 6.27 -13.44
N HIS A 397 16.05 5.54 -13.02
CA HIS A 397 14.82 6.18 -12.55
C HIS A 397 14.30 5.67 -11.20
N PHE A 398 14.57 4.41 -10.81
CA PHE A 398 13.86 3.75 -9.74
C PHE A 398 14.76 3.02 -8.75
N THR A 399 15.96 3.55 -8.50
CA THR A 399 16.82 3.04 -7.40
C THR A 399 16.38 3.63 -6.06
N PRO A 400 16.69 2.96 -4.93
CA PRO A 400 16.37 3.48 -3.61
C PRO A 400 16.91 4.90 -3.38
N GLU A 401 18.09 5.23 -3.90
CA GLU A 401 18.73 6.53 -3.75
C GLU A 401 17.94 7.63 -4.47
N ILE A 402 17.57 7.39 -5.75
CA ILE A 402 16.80 8.33 -6.56
C ILE A 402 15.45 8.60 -5.91
N ILE A 403 14.77 7.55 -5.49
CA ILE A 403 13.45 7.66 -4.87
C ILE A 403 13.54 8.33 -3.49
N ALA A 404 14.51 7.95 -2.66
CA ALA A 404 14.72 8.61 -1.36
C ALA A 404 14.99 10.11 -1.52
N GLN A 405 15.69 10.52 -2.59
CA GLN A 405 15.89 11.94 -2.88
C GLN A 405 14.59 12.66 -3.23
N GLN A 406 13.68 12.02 -3.98
CA GLN A 406 12.36 12.58 -4.25
C GLN A 406 11.52 12.72 -2.97
N TYR A 407 11.55 11.70 -2.10
CA TYR A 407 10.91 11.81 -0.78
C TYR A 407 11.54 12.92 0.06
N TRP A 408 12.88 13.03 0.08
CA TRP A 408 13.56 14.11 0.77
C TRP A 408 13.07 15.48 0.32
N GLN A 409 12.98 15.70 -0.99
CA GLN A 409 12.50 16.98 -1.55
C GLN A 409 11.07 17.32 -1.12
N VAL A 410 10.19 16.33 -1.04
CA VAL A 410 8.81 16.53 -0.59
C VAL A 410 8.75 16.79 0.93
N LEU A 411 9.49 16.01 1.71
CA LEU A 411 9.46 16.06 3.19
C LEU A 411 10.24 17.25 3.78
N SER A 412 11.21 17.81 3.04
CA SER A 412 12.03 18.94 3.48
C SER A 412 11.59 20.27 2.89
N ARG A 413 10.56 20.31 2.04
CA ARG A 413 9.98 21.58 1.58
C ARG A 413 9.57 22.40 2.79
N ASP A 414 10.12 23.60 2.86
CA ASP A 414 9.95 24.51 4.00
C ASP A 414 8.51 24.56 4.49
N THR A 415 8.36 24.36 5.77
CA THR A 415 7.12 24.56 6.51
C THR A 415 6.71 26.05 6.60
N ALA A 416 7.26 26.90 5.73
CA ALA A 416 6.84 28.29 5.56
C ALA A 416 5.52 28.39 4.80
N PHE A 417 4.46 27.80 5.36
CA PHE A 417 3.14 28.35 5.13
C PHE A 417 3.04 29.65 5.90
N PRO A 418 2.52 30.75 5.30
CA PRO A 418 2.07 31.85 6.11
C PRO A 418 1.08 31.26 7.12
N SER A 419 1.43 31.36 8.40
CA SER A 419 0.53 30.96 9.49
C SER A 419 -0.84 31.56 9.19
N PRO A 420 -1.91 30.76 9.06
CA PRO A 420 -3.24 31.33 9.10
C PRO A 420 -3.29 32.11 10.42
N GLN A 421 -3.73 33.36 10.37
CA GLN A 421 -3.99 34.17 11.56
C GLN A 421 -4.67 33.28 12.59
N PRO A 422 -4.27 33.28 13.86
CA PRO A 422 -4.83 32.41 14.86
C PRO A 422 -6.34 32.63 14.90
N THR A 423 -7.10 31.70 14.31
CA THR A 423 -8.50 31.57 14.66
C THR A 423 -8.55 31.24 16.14
N PRO A 424 -9.45 31.86 16.93
CA PRO A 424 -9.48 31.72 18.37
C PRO A 424 -9.48 30.20 18.71
N SER A 425 -8.62 29.83 19.65
CA SER A 425 -8.39 28.48 20.12
C SER A 425 -9.71 27.83 20.53
N THR A 426 -10.37 27.15 19.58
CA THR A 426 -11.48 26.28 19.90
C THR A 426 -10.90 24.96 20.37
N GLY A 427 -11.02 24.69 21.67
CA GLY A 427 -10.63 23.42 22.27
C GLY A 427 -11.32 22.23 21.62
N LEU A 428 -10.94 21.00 21.98
CA LEU A 428 -11.46 19.74 21.44
C LEU A 428 -12.98 19.73 21.18
N PRO A 429 -13.85 20.35 22.05
CA PRO A 429 -15.29 20.51 21.79
C PRO A 429 -15.62 21.36 20.55
N GLY A 430 -14.84 22.39 20.27
CA GLY A 430 -15.08 23.27 19.11
C GLY A 430 -14.72 22.63 17.78
N ALA A 431 -13.69 21.79 17.73
CA ALA A 431 -13.34 21.04 16.52
C ALA A 431 -14.41 20.00 16.15
N ILE A 432 -15.00 19.35 17.16
CA ILE A 432 -16.11 18.41 16.97
C ILE A 432 -17.38 19.15 16.51
N ALA A 433 -17.70 20.29 17.12
CA ALA A 433 -18.83 21.12 16.75
C ALA A 433 -18.70 21.68 15.32
N TYR A 434 -17.49 22.11 14.93
CA TYR A 434 -17.19 22.53 13.56
C TYR A 434 -17.38 21.38 12.56
N TYR A 435 -16.91 20.17 12.88
CA TYR A 435 -17.08 18.99 12.06
C TYR A 435 -18.57 18.62 11.89
N LEU A 436 -19.34 18.68 12.96
CA LEU A 436 -20.79 18.41 12.94
C LEU A 436 -21.56 19.48 12.17
N SER A 437 -21.17 20.77 12.27
CA SER A 437 -21.77 21.83 11.47
C SER A 437 -21.49 21.70 9.98
N PHE A 438 -20.30 21.21 9.62
CA PHE A 438 -19.91 20.90 8.25
C PHE A 438 -20.69 19.73 7.68
N MET A 439 -20.91 18.66 8.47
CA MET A 439 -21.74 17.52 8.10
C MET A 439 -23.21 17.91 7.90
N SER A 440 -23.71 18.85 8.71
CA SER A 440 -25.04 19.42 8.55
C SER A 440 -25.21 20.22 7.25
N ALA A 441 -24.20 21.01 6.87
CA ALA A 441 -24.20 21.78 5.61
C ALA A 441 -24.16 20.89 4.36
N ALA A 442 -23.66 19.67 4.46
CA ALA A 442 -23.58 18.70 3.36
C ALA A 442 -24.92 18.02 2.99
N LYS A 443 -26.05 18.39 3.65
CA LYS A 443 -27.41 17.80 3.44
C LYS A 443 -27.43 16.26 3.49
N ALA A 444 -26.47 15.62 4.18
CA ALA A 444 -26.60 14.21 4.49
C ALA A 444 -27.64 14.06 5.62
N PRO A 445 -28.58 13.10 5.57
CA PRO A 445 -29.44 12.82 6.70
C PRO A 445 -28.57 12.33 7.86
N ILE A 446 -28.28 13.23 8.80
CA ILE A 446 -27.62 12.87 10.05
C ILE A 446 -28.64 12.08 10.85
N LEU A 447 -28.28 10.87 11.28
CA LEU A 447 -29.08 10.13 12.22
C LEU A 447 -29.29 11.01 13.47
N PRO A 448 -30.53 11.18 13.96
CA PRO A 448 -30.84 11.98 15.16
C PRO A 448 -30.00 11.59 16.38
N GLU A 449 -29.51 10.36 16.41
CA GLU A 449 -28.64 9.79 17.45
C GLU A 449 -27.23 10.44 17.49
N LEU A 450 -26.72 10.97 16.38
CA LEU A 450 -25.40 11.65 16.35
C LEU A 450 -25.45 13.08 16.91
N GLU A 451 -26.58 13.77 16.73
CA GLU A 451 -26.81 15.09 17.36
C GLU A 451 -27.02 14.96 18.88
N ALA A 452 -27.72 13.90 19.32
CA ALA A 452 -27.87 13.57 20.73
C ALA A 452 -26.52 13.24 21.39
N LEU A 453 -25.65 12.50 20.71
CA LEU A 453 -24.28 12.18 21.17
C LEU A 453 -23.40 13.42 21.31
N ALA A 454 -23.51 14.40 20.41
CA ALA A 454 -22.72 15.63 20.43
C ALA A 454 -23.10 16.57 21.61
N SER A 455 -24.31 16.43 22.13
CA SER A 455 -24.80 17.22 23.27
C SER A 455 -24.52 16.60 24.63
N LEU A 456 -23.99 15.37 24.70
CA LEU A 456 -23.71 14.68 25.96
C LEU A 456 -22.50 15.26 26.70
N PRO A 457 -22.58 15.44 28.04
CA PRO A 457 -21.40 15.74 28.85
C PRO A 457 -20.34 14.64 28.72
N ILE A 458 -19.05 15.00 28.77
CA ILE A 458 -17.92 14.09 28.59
C ILE A 458 -18.03 12.80 29.42
N GLY A 459 -18.56 12.91 30.65
CA GLY A 459 -18.81 11.75 31.52
C GLY A 459 -19.80 10.74 30.93
N GLN A 460 -20.85 11.22 30.27
CA GLN A 460 -21.87 10.35 29.63
C GLN A 460 -21.34 9.76 28.31
N LEU A 461 -20.50 10.49 27.57
CA LEU A 461 -19.83 9.99 26.38
C LEU A 461 -18.87 8.83 26.70
N VAL A 462 -18.16 8.92 27.83
CA VAL A 462 -17.30 7.84 28.35
C VAL A 462 -18.12 6.61 28.75
N VAL A 463 -19.29 6.80 29.37
CA VAL A 463 -20.21 5.72 29.73
C VAL A 463 -20.75 5.05 28.45
N PHE A 464 -21.19 5.84 27.48
CA PHE A 464 -21.67 5.33 26.19
C PHE A 464 -20.60 4.52 25.44
N ILE A 465 -19.35 5.00 25.40
CA ILE A 465 -18.23 4.27 24.78
C ILE A 465 -17.94 2.95 25.53
N ARG A 466 -18.03 2.95 26.87
CA ARG A 466 -17.89 1.70 27.67
C ARG A 466 -19.01 0.71 27.40
N GLU A 467 -20.25 1.18 27.26
CA GLU A 467 -21.41 0.34 26.92
C GLU A 467 -21.25 -0.25 25.53
N GLN A 468 -20.81 0.52 24.54
CA GLN A 468 -20.51 0.00 23.20
C GLN A 468 -19.34 -1.02 23.23
N GLN A 469 -18.34 -0.83 24.06
CA GLN A 469 -17.28 -1.82 24.28
C GLN A 469 -17.83 -3.11 24.89
N ARG A 470 -18.81 -3.02 25.80
CA ARG A 470 -19.46 -4.19 26.41
C ARG A 470 -20.29 -4.96 25.38
N VAL A 471 -21.05 -4.26 24.54
CA VAL A 471 -21.82 -4.87 23.42
C VAL A 471 -20.87 -5.54 22.43
N ILE A 472 -19.75 -4.91 22.09
CA ILE A 472 -18.73 -5.48 21.21
C ILE A 472 -18.08 -6.73 21.84
N GLN A 473 -17.87 -6.73 23.17
CA GLN A 473 -17.38 -7.92 23.87
C GLN A 473 -18.41 -9.06 23.90
N GLN A 474 -19.69 -8.76 24.09
CA GLN A 474 -20.77 -9.75 24.06
C GLN A 474 -20.96 -10.34 22.66
N LEU A 475 -20.85 -9.51 21.60
CA LEU A 475 -20.84 -9.97 20.21
C LEU A 475 -19.61 -10.86 19.92
N ALA A 476 -18.46 -10.55 20.52
CA ALA A 476 -17.24 -11.33 20.39
C ALA A 476 -17.33 -12.70 21.08
N GLN A 477 -18.18 -12.80 22.12
CA GLN A 477 -18.43 -14.04 22.88
C GLN A 477 -19.56 -14.89 22.32
N GLY A 478 -20.22 -14.46 21.22
CA GLY A 478 -21.33 -15.19 20.60
C GLY A 478 -22.64 -15.18 21.42
N GLN A 479 -22.78 -14.27 22.38
CA GLN A 479 -23.91 -14.18 23.31
C GLN A 479 -25.00 -13.18 22.91
N PHE A 480 -24.96 -12.65 21.66
CA PHE A 480 -25.96 -11.70 21.17
C PHE A 480 -26.78 -12.31 20.06
N GLU A 481 -28.07 -12.58 20.34
CA GLU A 481 -29.10 -12.81 19.32
C GLU A 481 -29.55 -11.45 18.79
N PHE A 482 -29.47 -11.24 17.47
CA PHE A 482 -30.06 -10.06 16.84
C PHE A 482 -31.58 -10.14 16.97
N PRO A 483 -32.27 -9.14 17.52
CA PRO A 483 -33.72 -9.02 17.35
C PRO A 483 -34.00 -8.95 15.85
N SER A 484 -34.88 -9.77 15.37
CA SER A 484 -35.31 -9.81 13.97
C SER A 484 -35.74 -8.40 13.52
N LEU A 485 -35.28 -7.94 12.38
CA LEU A 485 -35.54 -6.61 11.78
C LEU A 485 -37.06 -6.37 11.48
N ALA A 486 -37.92 -7.31 11.81
CA ALA A 486 -39.36 -7.25 11.57
C ALA A 486 -40.16 -6.42 12.60
N VAL A 487 -39.54 -6.01 13.73
CA VAL A 487 -40.27 -5.30 14.79
C VAL A 487 -39.95 -3.78 14.80
N ALA A 488 -39.00 -3.29 14.01
CA ALA A 488 -38.61 -1.87 13.97
C ALA A 488 -39.31 -1.04 12.88
N LEU A 489 -40.12 -1.65 12.03
CA LEU A 489 -40.99 -0.94 11.07
C LEU A 489 -42.46 -1.17 11.47
N GLY A 490 -42.90 -0.39 12.43
CA GLY A 490 -44.30 -0.30 12.77
C GLY A 490 -45.17 0.17 11.59
N GLY A 491 -46.05 -0.64 11.12
CA GLY A 491 -47.13 -0.34 10.20
C GLY A 491 -48.18 -1.44 10.28
N PRO A 492 -49.48 -1.08 10.10
CA PRO A 492 -50.63 -1.66 10.79
C PRO A 492 -50.83 -3.12 10.48
#